data_7a4a8cb5a483ba62fe07c5bbef3d4bf4
#
_entry.id   7a4a8cb5a483ba62fe07c5bbef3d4bf4
#
_cell.length_a   1.000
_cell.length_b   1.000
_cell.length_c   1.000
_cell.angle_alpha   90.00
_cell.angle_beta   90.00
_cell.angle_gamma   90.00
#
_symmetry.space_group_name_H-M   'P 1'
#
loop_
_entity.id
_entity.type
_entity.pdbx_description
1 polymer ?
#
loop_
_entity_poly.entity_id
_entity_poly.type
_entity_poly.pdbx_seq_one_letter_code
_entity_poly.pdbx_strand_id
1 'polypeptide(L)'
;MGLFADKYPDVPYEEKERLWDAVKADVRFPSVMYGCYECGICVAACPSARFYDFSPRKIAQAAGREDVELLYEQMNDDVWNCSQCFSCNRCPRQNSPGGLITIMREVSVKKGLKSAKQALEGYSRIIYKIMGTG
;
A
#
# COMPACT_ATOMS: atom_id res chain seq x y z
N MET A 1 4.68 -14.51 0.28
CA MET A 1 4.41 -14.66 -1.16
C MET A 1 3.39 -13.61 -1.57
N GLY A 2 3.72 -12.74 -2.51
CA GLY A 2 2.80 -11.70 -2.99
C GLY A 2 1.64 -12.27 -3.78
N LEU A 3 0.55 -11.52 -3.84
CA LEU A 3 -0.65 -11.87 -4.60
C LEU A 3 -0.34 -11.98 -6.12
N PHE A 4 0.74 -11.36 -6.57
CA PHE A 4 1.21 -11.32 -7.95
C PHE A 4 2.64 -11.86 -7.97
N ALA A 5 2.79 -13.10 -8.41
CA ALA A 5 4.06 -13.81 -8.41
C ALA A 5 5.06 -13.29 -9.45
N ASP A 6 4.63 -12.45 -10.37
CA ASP A 6 5.49 -11.91 -11.41
C ASP A 6 6.43 -10.84 -10.84
N LYS A 7 7.72 -11.09 -11.01
CA LYS A 7 8.74 -10.16 -10.60
C LYS A 7 8.55 -8.82 -11.34
N TYR A 8 8.32 -7.77 -10.59
CA TYR A 8 8.24 -6.43 -11.16
C TYR A 8 9.57 -6.01 -11.80
N PRO A 9 9.54 -5.19 -12.85
CA PRO A 9 10.76 -4.80 -13.55
C PRO A 9 11.69 -4.01 -12.63
N ASP A 10 12.99 -4.29 -12.76
CA ASP A 10 14.00 -3.49 -12.09
C ASP A 10 14.14 -2.17 -12.83
N VAL A 11 13.91 -1.07 -12.12
CA VAL A 11 13.96 0.29 -12.67
C VAL A 11 15.10 1.08 -11.99
N PRO A 12 15.65 2.11 -12.66
CA PRO A 12 16.67 2.95 -12.04
C PRO A 12 16.16 3.66 -10.79
N TYR A 13 17.05 3.95 -9.86
CA TYR A 13 16.73 4.64 -8.61
C TYR A 13 16.00 5.96 -8.85
N GLU A 14 16.33 6.69 -9.89
CA GLU A 14 15.69 7.96 -10.26
C GLU A 14 14.18 7.80 -10.53
N GLU A 15 13.77 6.70 -11.18
CA GLU A 15 12.36 6.43 -11.41
C GLU A 15 11.63 6.06 -10.11
N LYS A 16 12.29 5.29 -9.23
CA LYS A 16 11.76 4.98 -7.90
C LYS A 16 11.53 6.25 -7.09
N GLU A 17 12.48 7.17 -7.14
CA GLU A 17 12.39 8.47 -6.47
C GLU A 17 11.25 9.31 -7.04
N ARG A 18 11.07 9.33 -8.36
CA ARG A 18 9.93 10.02 -9.01
C ARG A 18 8.58 9.46 -8.58
N LEU A 19 8.48 8.14 -8.41
CA LEU A 19 7.26 7.50 -7.91
C LEU A 19 6.96 7.95 -6.49
N TRP A 20 7.96 7.99 -5.63
CA TRP A 20 7.80 8.47 -4.26
C TRP A 20 7.46 9.96 -4.22
N ASP A 21 8.10 10.77 -5.05
CA ASP A 21 7.76 12.18 -5.18
C ASP A 21 6.31 12.39 -5.63
N ALA A 22 5.80 11.56 -6.53
CA ALA A 22 4.40 11.57 -6.92
C ALA A 22 3.45 11.24 -5.76
N VAL A 23 3.83 10.33 -4.89
CA VAL A 23 3.07 10.02 -3.66
C VAL A 23 3.08 11.23 -2.72
N LYS A 24 4.22 11.84 -2.50
CA LYS A 24 4.35 13.04 -1.63
C LYS A 24 3.62 14.25 -2.18
N ALA A 25 3.49 14.35 -3.49
CA ALA A 25 2.79 15.46 -4.16
C ALA A 25 1.26 15.36 -4.05
N ASP A 26 0.71 14.21 -3.60
CA ASP A 26 -0.73 14.07 -3.40
C ASP A 26 -1.19 15.01 -2.28
N VAL A 27 -2.31 15.70 -2.52
CA VAL A 27 -2.87 16.68 -1.59
C VAL A 27 -3.22 16.05 -0.22
N ARG A 28 -3.51 14.76 -0.18
CA ARG A 28 -3.86 14.00 1.04
C ARG A 28 -2.63 13.61 1.87
N PHE A 29 -1.44 13.59 1.26
CA PHE A 29 -0.23 13.07 1.92
C PHE A 29 0.06 13.75 3.26
N PRO A 30 -0.01 15.09 3.39
CA PRO A 30 0.26 15.74 4.68
C PRO A 30 -0.71 15.36 5.79
N SER A 31 -1.90 14.87 5.46
CA SER A 31 -2.90 14.43 6.44
C SER A 31 -2.84 12.95 6.77
N VAL A 32 -2.09 12.15 6.02
CA VAL A 32 -1.98 10.71 6.27
C VAL A 32 -0.64 10.30 6.88
N MET A 33 0.37 11.15 6.83
CA MET A 33 1.71 10.82 7.31
C MET A 33 2.34 11.97 8.09
N TYR A 34 2.48 11.79 9.40
CA TYR A 34 3.11 12.75 10.34
C TYR A 34 4.43 12.23 10.92
N GLY A 35 4.84 11.04 10.56
CA GLY A 35 5.99 10.35 11.10
C GLY A 35 5.61 9.19 12.02
N CYS A 36 6.35 8.11 11.97
CA CYS A 36 6.06 6.87 12.68
C CYS A 36 6.89 6.75 13.97
N TYR A 37 6.22 6.45 15.11
CA TYR A 37 6.88 6.14 16.39
C TYR A 37 7.27 4.67 16.55
N GLU A 38 6.95 3.85 15.55
CA GLU A 38 7.27 2.42 15.57
C GLU A 38 6.61 1.61 16.71
N CYS A 39 5.50 2.11 17.26
CA CYS A 39 4.82 1.49 18.41
C CYS A 39 4.11 0.16 18.08
N GLY A 40 3.79 -0.11 16.82
CA GLY A 40 3.19 -1.37 16.39
C GLY A 40 1.67 -1.51 16.57
N ILE A 41 0.96 -0.49 17.04
CA ILE A 41 -0.51 -0.54 17.23
C ILE A 41 -1.23 -0.83 15.90
N CYS A 42 -0.77 -0.25 14.80
CA CYS A 42 -1.37 -0.47 13.48
C CYS A 42 -1.28 -1.93 13.02
N VAL A 43 -0.18 -2.62 13.32
CA VAL A 43 -0.01 -4.06 13.03
C VAL A 43 -0.94 -4.90 13.90
N ALA A 44 -1.01 -4.60 15.18
CA ALA A 44 -1.88 -5.32 16.12
C ALA A 44 -3.36 -5.23 15.73
N ALA A 45 -3.77 -4.09 15.16
CA ALA A 45 -5.14 -3.85 14.72
C ALA A 45 -5.44 -4.38 13.29
N CYS A 46 -4.41 -4.75 12.52
CA CYS A 46 -4.56 -5.08 11.10
C CYS A 46 -5.00 -6.53 10.88
N PRO A 47 -6.19 -6.79 10.30
CA PRO A 47 -6.60 -8.14 9.98
C PRO A 47 -5.74 -8.80 8.89
N SER A 48 -5.28 -8.04 7.91
CA SER A 48 -4.41 -8.56 6.83
C SER A 48 -3.07 -9.06 7.34
N ALA A 49 -2.53 -8.45 8.40
CA ALA A 49 -1.27 -8.89 9.01
C ALA A 49 -1.35 -10.29 9.64
N ARG A 50 -2.56 -10.78 9.89
CA ARG A 50 -2.78 -12.13 10.45
C ARG A 50 -2.78 -13.23 9.39
N PHE A 51 -3.11 -12.88 8.15
CA PHE A 51 -3.32 -13.85 7.07
C PHE A 51 -2.26 -13.75 5.97
N TYR A 52 -1.57 -12.63 5.88
CA TYR A 52 -0.56 -12.36 4.86
C TYR A 52 0.74 -11.88 5.49
N ASP A 53 1.82 -11.99 4.77
CA ASP A 53 3.07 -11.31 5.13
C ASP A 53 2.96 -9.82 4.78
N PHE A 54 2.21 -9.12 5.62
CA PHE A 54 1.87 -7.72 5.43
C PHE A 54 1.99 -6.97 6.76
N SER A 55 2.53 -5.74 6.71
CA SER A 55 2.65 -4.90 7.89
C SER A 55 2.45 -3.42 7.52
N PRO A 56 1.36 -2.79 7.97
CA PRO A 56 1.18 -1.35 7.78
C PRO A 56 2.27 -0.53 8.47
N ARG A 57 2.84 -1.06 9.56
CA ARG A 57 3.98 -0.45 10.25
C ARG A 57 5.20 -0.33 9.35
N LYS A 58 5.55 -1.39 8.62
CA LYS A 58 6.70 -1.36 7.70
C LYS A 58 6.53 -0.32 6.61
N ILE A 59 5.32 -0.13 6.13
CA ILE A 59 5.01 0.89 5.12
C ILE A 59 5.16 2.29 5.72
N ALA A 60 4.61 2.52 6.91
CA ALA A 60 4.74 3.80 7.61
C ALA A 60 6.20 4.11 7.97
N GLN A 61 6.98 3.12 8.38
CA GLN A 61 8.41 3.27 8.65
C GLN A 61 9.20 3.63 7.39
N ALA A 62 8.96 2.93 6.28
CA ALA A 62 9.63 3.20 5.01
C ALA A 62 9.31 4.62 4.52
N ALA A 63 8.07 5.05 4.66
CA ALA A 63 7.65 6.41 4.32
C ALA A 63 8.34 7.47 5.22
N GLY A 64 8.42 7.21 6.51
CA GLY A 64 9.08 8.11 7.46
C GLY A 64 10.58 8.23 7.26
N ARG A 65 11.22 7.16 6.80
CA ARG A 65 12.66 7.12 6.50
C ARG A 65 12.99 7.50 5.07
N GLU A 66 11.97 7.67 4.24
CA GLU A 66 12.13 7.91 2.79
C GLU A 66 13.00 6.85 2.10
N ASP A 67 12.84 5.59 2.50
CA ASP A 67 13.52 4.45 1.87
C ASP A 67 12.85 4.12 0.53
N VAL A 68 13.32 4.79 -0.50
CA VAL A 68 12.72 4.75 -1.85
C VAL A 68 12.71 3.34 -2.44
N GLU A 69 13.76 2.56 -2.22
CA GLU A 69 13.84 1.19 -2.74
C GLU A 69 12.81 0.28 -2.08
N LEU A 70 12.70 0.33 -0.77
CA LEU A 70 11.68 -0.43 -0.03
C LEU A 70 10.27 0.02 -0.39
N LEU A 71 10.05 1.32 -0.53
CA LEU A 71 8.77 1.89 -0.96
C LEU A 71 8.36 1.40 -2.35
N TYR A 72 9.31 1.32 -3.28
CA TYR A 72 9.06 0.77 -4.62
C TYR A 72 8.64 -0.70 -4.57
N GLU A 73 9.34 -1.52 -3.80
CA GLU A 73 8.95 -2.92 -3.60
C GLU A 73 7.55 -3.02 -3.00
N GLN A 74 7.24 -2.22 -1.99
CA GLN A 74 5.93 -2.20 -1.35
C GLN A 74 4.82 -1.75 -2.30
N MET A 75 5.08 -0.78 -3.17
CA MET A 75 4.11 -0.33 -4.19
C MET A 75 3.78 -1.41 -5.22
N ASN A 76 4.72 -2.32 -5.47
CA ASN A 76 4.49 -3.42 -6.42
C ASN A 76 3.77 -4.61 -5.79
N ASP A 77 3.88 -4.83 -4.49
CA ASP A 77 3.37 -6.03 -3.84
C ASP A 77 2.60 -5.73 -2.55
N ASP A 78 3.30 -5.27 -1.52
CA ASP A 78 2.76 -5.21 -0.15
C ASP A 78 1.48 -4.40 -0.02
N VAL A 79 1.40 -3.25 -0.67
CA VAL A 79 0.22 -2.38 -0.59
C VAL A 79 -1.06 -3.04 -1.11
N TRP A 80 -0.93 -4.06 -1.96
CA TRP A 80 -2.07 -4.78 -2.53
C TRP A 80 -2.64 -5.85 -1.61
N ASN A 81 -1.93 -6.18 -0.53
CA ASN A 81 -2.41 -7.09 0.51
C ASN A 81 -3.29 -6.39 1.56
N CYS A 82 -3.37 -5.06 1.53
CA CYS A 82 -4.20 -4.28 2.43
C CYS A 82 -5.70 -4.46 2.09
N SER A 83 -6.51 -4.75 3.10
CA SER A 83 -7.98 -4.88 2.94
C SER A 83 -8.73 -3.56 2.92
N GLN A 84 -8.04 -2.43 3.12
CA GLN A 84 -8.65 -1.08 3.16
C GLN A 84 -9.74 -0.93 4.23
N CYS A 85 -9.59 -1.61 5.35
CA CYS A 85 -10.54 -1.53 6.47
C CYS A 85 -10.29 -0.34 7.41
N PHE A 86 -9.14 0.33 7.30
CA PHE A 86 -8.72 1.48 8.11
C PHE A 86 -8.62 1.22 9.62
N SER A 87 -8.55 -0.03 10.07
CA SER A 87 -8.34 -0.36 11.48
C SER A 87 -6.99 0.15 12.01
N CYS A 88 -6.03 0.41 11.13
CA CYS A 88 -4.72 0.98 11.46
C CYS A 88 -4.78 2.47 11.86
N ASN A 89 -5.90 3.16 11.68
CA ASN A 89 -6.08 4.58 12.07
C ASN A 89 -6.07 4.82 13.58
N ARG A 90 -5.75 3.83 14.37
CA ARG A 90 -5.54 3.95 15.83
C ARG A 90 -4.15 4.47 16.19
N CYS A 91 -3.41 4.98 15.24
CA CYS A 91 -2.05 5.50 15.44
C CYS A 91 -2.05 6.68 16.40
N PRO A 92 -1.22 6.67 17.49
CA PRO A 92 -1.11 7.77 18.44
C PRO A 92 -0.55 9.05 17.80
N ARG A 93 0.20 8.95 16.70
CA ARG A 93 0.64 10.10 15.87
C ARG A 93 -0.41 10.58 14.88
N GLN A 94 -1.57 9.94 14.86
CA GLN A 94 -2.63 10.23 13.89
C GLN A 94 -2.25 9.97 12.42
N ASN A 95 -1.26 9.11 12.18
CA ASN A 95 -1.00 8.62 10.84
C ASN A 95 -2.17 7.75 10.36
N SER A 96 -2.40 7.77 9.06
CA SER A 96 -3.34 6.85 8.40
C SER A 96 -2.58 5.96 7.43
N PRO A 97 -2.03 4.81 7.88
CA PRO A 97 -1.34 3.89 6.98
C PRO A 97 -2.25 3.41 5.84
N GLY A 98 -3.54 3.19 6.11
CA GLY A 98 -4.52 2.85 5.09
C GLY A 98 -4.68 3.94 4.03
N GLY A 99 -4.72 5.21 4.44
CA GLY A 99 -4.74 6.35 3.54
C GLY A 99 -3.48 6.48 2.70
N LEU A 100 -2.32 6.26 3.31
CA LEU A 100 -1.04 6.23 2.59
C LEU A 100 -1.02 5.12 1.54
N ILE A 101 -1.48 3.94 1.89
CA ILE A 101 -1.59 2.80 0.97
C ILE A 101 -2.52 3.13 -0.21
N THR A 102 -3.63 3.81 0.04
CA THR A 102 -4.54 4.26 -1.03
C THR A 102 -3.81 5.15 -2.03
N ILE A 103 -3.06 6.13 -1.55
CA ILE A 103 -2.26 7.02 -2.41
C ILE A 103 -1.22 6.22 -3.21
N MET A 104 -0.51 5.32 -2.55
CA MET A 104 0.50 4.47 -3.20
C MET A 104 -0.10 3.59 -4.29
N ARG A 105 -1.28 3.02 -4.06
CA ARG A 105 -2.01 2.24 -5.08
C ARG A 105 -2.41 3.10 -6.27
N GLU A 106 -2.96 4.27 -6.03
CA GLU A 106 -3.37 5.19 -7.10
C GLU A 106 -2.17 5.61 -7.97
N VAL A 107 -1.06 5.95 -7.33
CA VAL A 107 0.18 6.29 -8.05
C VAL A 107 0.70 5.08 -8.85
N SER A 108 0.66 3.89 -8.27
CA SER A 108 1.08 2.66 -8.96
C SER A 108 0.27 2.40 -10.23
N VAL A 109 -1.04 2.61 -10.18
CA VAL A 109 -1.92 2.46 -11.34
C VAL A 109 -1.64 3.55 -12.38
N LYS A 110 -1.53 4.81 -11.96
CA LYS A 110 -1.28 5.96 -12.87
C LYS A 110 0.06 5.86 -13.57
N LYS A 111 1.08 5.34 -12.91
CA LYS A 111 2.43 5.19 -13.47
C LYS A 111 2.65 3.85 -14.18
N GLY A 112 1.62 3.03 -14.28
CA GLY A 112 1.66 1.77 -15.03
C GLY A 112 2.39 0.62 -14.34
N LEU A 113 2.64 0.69 -13.03
CA LEU A 113 3.23 -0.43 -12.28
C LEU A 113 2.28 -1.62 -12.23
N LYS A 114 0.99 -1.34 -12.00
CA LYS A 114 -0.08 -2.35 -12.07
C LYS A 114 -1.32 -1.73 -12.69
N SER A 115 -2.03 -2.49 -13.51
CA SER A 115 -3.34 -2.07 -13.99
C SER A 115 -4.38 -2.28 -12.88
N ALA A 116 -5.42 -1.47 -12.87
CA ALA A 116 -6.54 -1.64 -11.94
C ALA A 116 -7.18 -3.02 -12.09
N LYS A 117 -7.29 -3.52 -13.33
CA LYS A 117 -7.81 -4.86 -13.61
C LYS A 117 -6.94 -5.95 -12.94
N GLN A 118 -5.63 -5.89 -13.10
CA GLN A 118 -4.70 -6.86 -12.52
C GLN A 118 -4.76 -6.82 -10.99
N ALA A 119 -4.76 -5.63 -10.41
CA ALA A 119 -4.79 -5.46 -8.97
C ALA A 119 -6.11 -5.94 -8.33
N LEU A 120 -7.22 -5.81 -9.04
CA LEU A 120 -8.55 -6.11 -8.56
C LEU A 120 -9.13 -7.41 -9.14
N GLU A 121 -8.35 -8.20 -9.88
CA GLU A 121 -8.85 -9.38 -10.58
C GLU A 121 -9.56 -10.37 -9.63
N GLY A 122 -8.92 -10.70 -8.52
CA GLY A 122 -9.50 -11.60 -7.53
C GLY A 122 -10.80 -11.07 -6.93
N TYR A 123 -10.82 -9.80 -6.56
CA TYR A 123 -11.99 -9.12 -6.03
C TYR A 123 -13.13 -9.08 -7.06
N SER A 124 -12.83 -8.66 -8.27
CA SER A 124 -13.80 -8.59 -9.36
C SER A 124 -14.43 -9.96 -9.65
N ARG A 125 -13.60 -11.01 -9.66
CA ARG A 125 -14.07 -12.38 -9.89
C ARG A 125 -15.06 -12.83 -8.82
N ILE A 126 -14.77 -12.53 -7.55
CA ILE A 126 -15.66 -12.86 -6.42
C ILE A 126 -16.97 -12.09 -6.53
N ILE A 127 -16.90 -10.79 -6.78
CA ILE A 127 -18.09 -9.93 -6.89
C ILE A 127 -18.98 -10.40 -8.05
N TYR A 128 -18.41 -10.65 -9.22
CA TYR A 128 -19.18 -11.16 -10.36
C TYR A 128 -19.85 -12.49 -10.06
N LYS A 129 -19.18 -13.38 -9.35
CA LYS A 129 -19.75 -14.66 -8.95
C LYS A 129 -20.94 -14.48 -7.99
N ILE A 130 -20.79 -13.62 -6.98
CA ILE A 130 -21.86 -13.33 -6.02
C ILE A 130 -23.06 -12.69 -6.73
N MET A 131 -22.84 -11.70 -7.58
CA MET A 131 -23.90 -11.01 -8.31
C MET A 131 -24.59 -11.92 -9.34
N GLY A 132 -23.85 -12.83 -9.96
CA GLY A 132 -24.37 -13.75 -10.96
C GLY A 132 -25.14 -14.94 -10.39
N THR A 133 -24.89 -15.30 -9.14
CA THR A 133 -25.57 -16.45 -8.49
C THR A 133 -26.64 -16.04 -7.49
N GLY A 134 -26.82 -14.75 -7.30
CA GLY A 134 -27.82 -14.23 -6.34
C GLY A 134 -27.27 -14.17 -4.94
#